data_d7c826c4178e60eac57696f52d544abb
#
_entry.id   d7c826c4178e60eac57696f52d544abb
#
_cell.length_a   1.000
_cell.length_b   1.000
_cell.length_c   1.000
_cell.angle_alpha   90.00
_cell.angle_beta   90.00
_cell.angle_gamma   90.00
#
_symmetry.space_group_name_H-M   'P 1'
#
loop_
_entity.id
_entity.type
_entity.pdbx_description
1 polymer ?
#
loop_
_entity_poly.entity_id
_entity_poly.type
_entity_poly.pdbx_seq_one_letter_code
_entity_poly.pdbx_strand_id
1 'polypeptide(L)'
;MNKTFLRPASPALVATVAAALLLGGCANMSERQKGTAVGAGIGAGVGAVIGKTTGGKAGTGAVVGGALGAVAGNLWSKRMEDKRREMEQATAGTGVTVARTDDNQLRVNLPGDISFDTGRSNIRPDMAPILSKFAQGLDGAMNVQITGHTDSQGSDAVNNPLSKDRADAVRDYLVAQGVPATRISTVGRGEHQPIADNATAEGRAKNRRVEIFLREPAKTGG
;
A
#
# COMPACT_ATOMS: atom_id res chain seq x y z
N MET A 1 49.19 45.30 22.83
CA MET A 1 47.76 44.83 22.92
C MET A 1 47.36 44.34 21.54
N ASN A 2 47.54 43.01 21.28
CA ASN A 2 47.18 42.38 20.00
C ASN A 2 45.76 41.84 20.10
N LYS A 3 44.85 42.41 19.32
CA LYS A 3 43.51 41.88 19.16
C LYS A 3 43.48 40.89 17.98
N THR A 4 43.41 39.58 18.26
CA THR A 4 43.25 38.56 17.29
C THR A 4 41.79 38.50 16.86
N PHE A 5 41.47 38.92 15.63
CA PHE A 5 40.14 38.77 15.04
C PHE A 5 39.91 37.33 14.58
N LEU A 6 39.03 36.59 15.24
CA LEU A 6 38.51 35.32 14.73
C LEU A 6 37.60 35.59 13.51
N ARG A 7 37.98 35.08 12.36
CA ARG A 7 37.13 35.07 11.15
C ARG A 7 35.99 34.07 11.35
N PRO A 8 34.76 34.41 11.02
CA PRO A 8 33.68 33.42 11.04
C PRO A 8 33.88 32.42 9.91
N ALA A 9 33.69 31.13 10.22
CA ALA A 9 33.77 30.04 9.26
C ALA A 9 32.65 30.17 8.20
N SER A 10 33.02 29.98 6.93
CA SER A 10 32.11 30.12 5.81
C SER A 10 30.95 29.09 5.88
N PRO A 11 29.69 29.48 5.58
CA PRO A 11 28.52 28.63 5.68
C PRO A 11 28.59 27.42 4.72
N ALA A 12 29.44 27.44 3.72
CA ALA A 12 29.65 26.32 2.77
C ALA A 12 30.31 25.08 3.41
N LEU A 13 31.11 25.24 4.49
CA LEU A 13 31.79 24.12 5.16
C LEU A 13 30.85 23.35 6.10
N VAL A 14 29.79 23.99 6.60
CA VAL A 14 28.81 23.35 7.48
C VAL A 14 27.84 22.46 6.69
N ALA A 15 27.53 22.84 5.45
CA ALA A 15 26.62 22.07 4.59
C ALA A 15 27.23 20.74 4.09
N THR A 16 28.56 20.68 3.84
CA THR A 16 29.23 19.47 3.37
C THR A 16 29.42 18.42 4.46
N VAL A 17 29.60 18.82 5.71
CA VAL A 17 29.70 17.87 6.84
C VAL A 17 28.35 17.26 7.19
N ALA A 18 27.25 17.99 7.05
CA ALA A 18 25.90 17.47 7.28
C ALA A 18 25.46 16.44 6.23
N ALA A 19 25.90 16.58 4.97
CA ALA A 19 25.58 15.62 3.91
C ALA A 19 26.36 14.29 4.04
N ALA A 20 27.58 14.32 4.56
CA ALA A 20 28.41 13.12 4.74
C ALA A 20 27.93 12.21 5.89
N LEU A 21 27.25 12.79 6.91
CA LEU A 21 26.71 12.03 8.05
C LEU A 21 25.43 11.25 7.72
N LEU A 22 24.73 11.59 6.62
CA LEU A 22 23.50 10.90 6.20
C LEU A 22 23.75 9.59 5.42
N LEU A 23 24.94 9.42 4.84
CA LEU A 23 25.26 8.26 3.99
C LEU A 23 25.93 7.09 4.78
N GLY A 24 26.43 7.34 5.99
CA GLY A 24 27.10 6.31 6.80
C GLY A 24 26.23 5.56 7.81
N GLY A 25 24.99 6.01 8.03
CA GLY A 25 24.15 5.53 9.13
C GLY A 25 23.33 4.26 8.86
N CYS A 26 23.20 3.82 7.61
CA CYS A 26 22.23 2.75 7.25
C CYS A 26 22.78 1.32 7.36
N ALA A 27 24.08 1.13 7.54
CA ALA A 27 24.71 -0.21 7.45
C ALA A 27 24.38 -1.12 8.65
N ASN A 28 24.05 -0.57 9.83
CA ASN A 28 23.76 -1.34 11.05
C ASN A 28 22.35 -1.13 11.63
N MET A 29 21.41 -0.63 10.82
CA MET A 29 20.04 -0.43 11.27
C MET A 29 19.24 -1.74 11.21
N SER A 30 18.43 -2.00 12.26
CA SER A 30 17.45 -3.08 12.22
C SER A 30 16.40 -2.83 11.13
N GLU A 31 15.75 -3.89 10.63
CA GLU A 31 14.68 -3.78 9.62
C GLU A 31 13.56 -2.80 10.05
N ARG A 32 13.26 -2.75 11.35
CA ARG A 32 12.30 -1.79 11.92
C ARG A 32 12.79 -0.35 11.81
N GLN A 33 14.07 -0.11 12.08
CA GLN A 33 14.68 1.23 11.97
C GLN A 33 14.78 1.68 10.51
N LYS A 34 15.09 0.76 9.59
CA LYS A 34 15.06 1.02 8.13
C LYS A 34 13.65 1.41 7.67
N GLY A 35 12.62 0.67 8.08
CA GLY A 35 11.22 0.99 7.76
C GLY A 35 10.81 2.37 8.24
N THR A 36 11.20 2.75 9.47
CA THR A 36 10.91 4.08 10.03
C THR A 36 11.64 5.18 9.24
N ALA A 37 12.91 4.98 8.90
CA ALA A 37 13.70 5.97 8.14
C ALA A 37 13.14 6.17 6.73
N VAL A 38 12.77 5.10 6.04
CA VAL A 38 12.15 5.15 4.70
C VAL A 38 10.78 5.82 4.78
N GLY A 39 9.92 5.42 5.72
CA GLY A 39 8.59 6.01 5.90
C GLY A 39 8.65 7.50 6.21
N ALA A 40 9.60 7.93 7.07
CA ALA A 40 9.81 9.35 7.35
C ALA A 40 10.27 10.13 6.11
N GLY A 41 11.15 9.56 5.30
CA GLY A 41 11.64 10.17 4.07
C GLY A 41 10.54 10.37 3.03
N ILE A 42 9.73 9.34 2.79
CA ILE A 42 8.60 9.39 1.85
C ILE A 42 7.53 10.36 2.35
N GLY A 43 7.14 10.27 3.63
CA GLY A 43 6.14 11.15 4.22
C GLY A 43 6.56 12.62 4.21
N ALA A 44 7.84 12.92 4.46
CA ALA A 44 8.37 14.26 4.38
C ALA A 44 8.33 14.82 2.94
N GLY A 45 8.67 14.00 1.94
CA GLY A 45 8.62 14.38 0.53
C GLY A 45 7.18 14.71 0.08
N VAL A 46 6.24 13.81 0.34
CA VAL A 46 4.83 13.99 0.01
C VAL A 46 4.22 15.18 0.76
N GLY A 47 4.49 15.30 2.07
CA GLY A 47 4.00 16.40 2.89
C GLY A 47 4.52 17.76 2.42
N ALA A 48 5.79 17.84 1.97
CA ALA A 48 6.35 19.08 1.42
C ALA A 48 5.65 19.53 0.12
N VAL A 49 5.32 18.56 -0.77
CA VAL A 49 4.58 18.83 -2.01
C VAL A 49 3.18 19.35 -1.68
N ILE A 50 2.42 18.64 -0.82
CA ILE A 50 1.08 19.06 -0.42
C ILE A 50 1.10 20.42 0.27
N GLY A 51 2.03 20.64 1.21
CA GLY A 51 2.16 21.93 1.89
C GLY A 51 2.39 23.10 0.93
N LYS A 52 3.16 22.90 -0.13
CA LYS A 52 3.42 23.91 -1.16
C LYS A 52 2.19 24.19 -2.04
N THR A 53 1.42 23.16 -2.41
CA THR A 53 0.24 23.28 -3.27
C THR A 53 -0.98 23.87 -2.56
N THR A 54 -1.07 23.71 -1.23
CA THR A 54 -2.18 24.25 -0.39
C THR A 54 -1.89 25.59 0.24
N GLY A 55 -0.82 26.29 -0.17
CA GLY A 55 -0.47 27.61 0.35
C GLY A 55 0.23 27.62 1.73
N GLY A 56 0.55 26.47 2.27
CA GLY A 56 1.34 26.31 3.50
C GLY A 56 2.85 26.38 3.24
N LYS A 57 3.63 26.50 4.33
CA LYS A 57 5.10 26.44 4.24
C LYS A 57 5.54 25.01 4.00
N ALA A 58 6.32 24.74 2.93
CA ALA A 58 6.81 23.41 2.58
C ALA A 58 7.53 22.70 3.74
N GLY A 59 8.23 23.45 4.60
CA GLY A 59 8.88 22.92 5.80
C GLY A 59 7.91 22.33 6.82
N THR A 60 6.77 22.99 7.07
CA THR A 60 5.74 22.47 7.99
C THR A 60 5.09 21.21 7.45
N GLY A 61 4.78 21.17 6.13
CA GLY A 61 4.24 19.97 5.48
C GLY A 61 5.22 18.79 5.54
N ALA A 62 6.53 19.05 5.35
CA ALA A 62 7.56 18.03 5.43
C ALA A 62 7.70 17.46 6.85
N VAL A 63 7.61 18.30 7.89
CA VAL A 63 7.68 17.83 9.29
C VAL A 63 6.48 16.98 9.65
N VAL A 64 5.27 17.42 9.30
CA VAL A 64 4.04 16.66 9.57
C VAL A 64 4.03 15.36 8.75
N GLY A 65 4.34 15.42 7.45
CA GLY A 65 4.40 14.26 6.59
C GLY A 65 5.49 13.27 7.01
N GLY A 66 6.67 13.78 7.43
CA GLY A 66 7.75 12.96 7.94
C GLY A 66 7.39 12.23 9.24
N ALA A 67 6.72 12.91 10.17
CA ALA A 67 6.25 12.30 11.42
C ALA A 67 5.19 11.21 11.16
N LEU A 68 4.22 11.49 10.30
CA LEU A 68 3.20 10.50 9.90
C LEU A 68 3.83 9.32 9.15
N GLY A 69 4.77 9.57 8.25
CA GLY A 69 5.51 8.54 7.54
C GLY A 69 6.36 7.66 8.46
N ALA A 70 7.00 8.24 9.48
CA ALA A 70 7.76 7.49 10.47
C ALA A 70 6.88 6.57 11.32
N VAL A 71 5.68 7.03 11.71
CA VAL A 71 4.69 6.21 12.41
C VAL A 71 4.20 5.09 11.50
N ALA A 72 3.88 5.38 10.24
CA ALA A 72 3.47 4.37 9.25
C ALA A 72 4.57 3.33 9.01
N GLY A 73 5.85 3.76 8.94
CA GLY A 73 6.99 2.85 8.78
C GLY A 73 7.13 1.81 9.90
N ASN A 74 6.69 2.13 11.12
CA ASN A 74 6.69 1.21 12.26
C ASN A 74 5.47 0.28 12.33
N LEU A 75 4.44 0.52 11.50
CA LEU A 75 3.21 -0.28 11.53
C LEU A 75 3.33 -1.64 10.82
N TRP A 76 4.42 -1.88 10.05
CA TRP A 76 4.66 -3.20 9.46
C TRP A 76 5.19 -4.15 10.53
N SER A 77 4.31 -4.96 11.06
CA SER A 77 4.65 -5.92 12.11
C SER A 77 5.25 -7.21 11.54
N LYS A 78 5.86 -8.01 12.44
CA LYS A 78 6.27 -9.36 12.09
C LYS A 78 5.10 -10.18 11.55
N ARG A 79 3.91 -10.01 12.10
CA ARG A 79 2.68 -10.69 11.65
C ARG A 79 2.33 -10.38 10.20
N MET A 80 2.40 -9.10 9.81
CA MET A 80 2.18 -8.69 8.42
C MET A 80 3.23 -9.28 7.47
N GLU A 81 4.48 -9.35 7.92
CA GLU A 81 5.56 -9.97 7.14
C GLU A 81 5.37 -11.49 7.01
N ASP A 82 4.99 -12.16 8.08
CA ASP A 82 4.70 -13.59 8.06
C ASP A 82 3.50 -13.87 7.14
N LYS A 83 2.44 -13.04 7.20
CA LYS A 83 1.27 -13.15 6.30
C LYS A 83 1.64 -12.91 4.84
N ARG A 84 2.48 -11.94 4.55
CA ARG A 84 2.99 -11.69 3.20
C ARG A 84 3.68 -12.93 2.63
N ARG A 85 4.62 -13.53 3.38
CA ARG A 85 5.35 -14.73 2.98
C ARG A 85 4.42 -15.94 2.78
N GLU A 86 3.48 -16.11 3.69
CA GLU A 86 2.46 -17.16 3.59
C GLU A 86 1.66 -17.02 2.30
N MET A 87 1.21 -15.81 1.99
CA MET A 87 0.46 -15.54 0.77
C MET A 87 1.32 -15.69 -0.49
N GLU A 88 2.57 -15.24 -0.49
CA GLU A 88 3.49 -15.44 -1.62
C GLU A 88 3.68 -16.94 -1.93
N GLN A 89 3.81 -17.77 -0.91
CA GLN A 89 3.92 -19.22 -1.09
C GLN A 89 2.62 -19.82 -1.63
N ALA A 90 1.46 -19.40 -1.09
CA ALA A 90 0.16 -19.92 -1.50
C ALA A 90 -0.24 -19.50 -2.93
N THR A 91 0.30 -18.39 -3.42
CA THR A 91 -0.02 -17.84 -4.74
C THR A 91 1.04 -18.11 -5.81
N ALA A 92 2.12 -18.82 -5.47
CA ALA A 92 3.18 -19.14 -6.42
C ALA A 92 2.64 -19.88 -7.65
N GLY A 93 2.92 -19.36 -8.84
CA GLY A 93 2.48 -19.94 -10.13
C GLY A 93 1.01 -19.70 -10.49
N THR A 94 0.22 -19.01 -9.66
CA THR A 94 -1.22 -18.80 -9.92
C THR A 94 -1.52 -17.52 -10.70
N GLY A 95 -0.55 -16.62 -10.86
CA GLY A 95 -0.76 -15.28 -11.43
C GLY A 95 -1.22 -14.23 -10.42
N VAL A 96 -1.63 -14.62 -9.21
CA VAL A 96 -1.91 -13.69 -8.10
C VAL A 96 -0.60 -13.09 -7.61
N THR A 97 -0.57 -11.77 -7.39
CA THR A 97 0.62 -11.09 -6.87
C THR A 97 0.39 -10.55 -5.47
N VAL A 98 1.44 -10.64 -4.66
CA VAL A 98 1.45 -10.20 -3.26
C VAL A 98 2.56 -9.17 -3.08
N ALA A 99 2.25 -8.03 -2.47
CA ALA A 99 3.23 -6.97 -2.24
C ALA A 99 2.93 -6.20 -0.96
N ARG A 100 3.99 -5.66 -0.35
CA ARG A 100 3.86 -4.59 0.64
C ARG A 100 3.75 -3.26 -0.10
N THR A 101 2.80 -2.42 0.29
CA THR A 101 2.65 -1.07 -0.23
C THR A 101 3.51 -0.06 0.56
N ASP A 102 3.74 1.13 -0.01
CA ASP A 102 4.54 2.19 0.64
C ASP A 102 3.88 2.69 1.94
N ASP A 103 2.57 2.60 2.05
CA ASP A 103 1.80 2.93 3.26
C ASP A 103 1.60 1.73 4.21
N ASN A 104 2.44 0.71 4.07
CA ASN A 104 2.50 -0.47 4.95
C ASN A 104 1.22 -1.30 5.02
N GLN A 105 0.55 -1.48 3.90
CA GLN A 105 -0.50 -2.47 3.73
C GLN A 105 0.04 -3.70 3.01
N LEU A 106 -0.54 -4.86 3.25
CA LEU A 106 -0.37 -6.03 2.38
C LEU A 106 -1.39 -5.94 1.25
N ARG A 107 -0.92 -5.84 0.02
CA ARG A 107 -1.76 -5.90 -1.17
C ARG A 107 -1.68 -7.28 -1.79
N VAL A 108 -2.84 -7.91 -1.99
CA VAL A 108 -3.02 -9.11 -2.82
C VAL A 108 -3.81 -8.71 -4.04
N ASN A 109 -3.22 -8.87 -5.22
CA ASN A 109 -3.86 -8.56 -6.50
C ASN A 109 -4.32 -9.84 -7.17
N LEU A 110 -5.62 -9.96 -7.37
CA LEU A 110 -6.30 -11.08 -8.03
C LEU A 110 -6.61 -10.68 -9.47
N PRO A 111 -5.92 -11.25 -10.49
CA PRO A 111 -6.27 -11.02 -11.88
C PRO A 111 -7.72 -11.48 -12.15
N GLY A 112 -8.50 -10.64 -12.85
CA GLY A 112 -9.91 -10.88 -13.06
C GLY A 112 -10.18 -12.17 -13.86
N ASP A 113 -9.36 -12.43 -14.87
CA ASP A 113 -9.55 -13.53 -15.82
C ASP A 113 -9.39 -14.93 -15.21
N ILE A 114 -8.59 -15.04 -14.14
CA ILE A 114 -8.43 -16.29 -13.40
C ILE A 114 -9.35 -16.36 -12.17
N SER A 115 -9.89 -15.23 -11.74
CA SER A 115 -10.71 -15.12 -10.52
C SER A 115 -12.19 -15.20 -10.78
N PHE A 116 -12.66 -14.74 -11.96
CA PHE A 116 -14.07 -14.65 -12.33
C PHE A 116 -14.27 -15.05 -13.79
N ASP A 117 -15.46 -15.51 -14.13
CA ASP A 117 -15.86 -15.66 -15.53
C ASP A 117 -16.12 -14.30 -16.16
N THR A 118 -16.00 -14.20 -17.49
CA THR A 118 -16.21 -12.96 -18.24
C THR A 118 -17.59 -12.35 -17.96
N GLY A 119 -17.61 -11.08 -17.57
CA GLY A 119 -18.84 -10.37 -17.24
C GLY A 119 -19.56 -10.87 -15.98
N ARG A 120 -18.92 -11.71 -15.17
CA ARG A 120 -19.49 -12.27 -13.94
C ARG A 120 -18.68 -11.86 -12.70
N SER A 121 -19.31 -12.02 -11.53
CA SER A 121 -18.72 -11.82 -10.21
C SER A 121 -18.60 -13.10 -9.38
N ASN A 122 -19.02 -14.25 -9.90
CA ASN A 122 -18.86 -15.52 -9.22
C ASN A 122 -17.38 -15.90 -9.15
N ILE A 123 -16.90 -16.16 -7.94
CA ILE A 123 -15.51 -16.57 -7.69
C ILE A 123 -15.31 -17.97 -8.29
N ARG A 124 -14.27 -18.14 -9.08
CA ARG A 124 -13.89 -19.43 -9.65
C ARG A 124 -13.37 -20.36 -8.56
N PRO A 125 -13.63 -21.68 -8.67
CA PRO A 125 -13.18 -22.66 -7.66
C PRO A 125 -11.67 -22.61 -7.38
N ASP A 126 -10.85 -22.30 -8.40
CA ASP A 126 -9.40 -22.23 -8.28
C ASP A 126 -8.93 -21.07 -7.36
N MET A 127 -9.76 -20.04 -7.16
CA MET A 127 -9.46 -18.93 -6.25
C MET A 127 -9.85 -19.21 -4.79
N ALA A 128 -10.75 -20.16 -4.56
CA ALA A 128 -11.25 -20.46 -3.23
C ALA A 128 -10.14 -20.85 -2.24
N PRO A 129 -9.16 -21.70 -2.56
CA PRO A 129 -8.05 -22.01 -1.65
C PRO A 129 -7.20 -20.79 -1.28
N ILE A 130 -6.95 -19.88 -2.24
CA ILE A 130 -6.16 -18.67 -2.04
C ILE A 130 -6.88 -17.71 -1.07
N LEU A 131 -8.18 -17.50 -1.29
CA LEU A 131 -9.00 -16.66 -0.42
C LEU A 131 -9.18 -17.27 0.97
N SER A 132 -9.34 -18.59 1.07
CA SER A 132 -9.35 -19.29 2.37
C SER A 132 -8.02 -19.11 3.10
N LYS A 133 -6.90 -19.19 2.38
CA LYS A 133 -5.58 -18.97 2.94
C LYS A 133 -5.39 -17.53 3.39
N PHE A 134 -5.92 -16.56 2.64
CA PHE A 134 -5.93 -15.16 3.04
C PHE A 134 -6.72 -14.97 4.35
N ALA A 135 -7.91 -15.56 4.46
CA ALA A 135 -8.76 -15.45 5.65
C ALA A 135 -8.12 -16.07 6.91
N GLN A 136 -7.34 -17.15 6.75
CA GLN A 136 -6.67 -17.81 7.88
C GLN A 136 -5.70 -16.85 8.58
N GLY A 137 -5.73 -16.82 9.91
CA GLY A 137 -4.82 -16.01 10.73
C GLY A 137 -5.08 -14.49 10.68
N LEU A 138 -6.17 -14.03 10.05
CA LEU A 138 -6.64 -12.68 10.24
C LEU A 138 -7.25 -12.58 11.63
N ASP A 139 -6.65 -11.78 12.50
CA ASP A 139 -7.28 -11.50 13.79
C ASP A 139 -8.39 -10.43 13.61
N GLY A 140 -9.30 -10.38 14.58
CA GLY A 140 -10.43 -9.46 14.54
C GLY A 140 -10.05 -7.97 14.60
N ALA A 141 -8.76 -7.63 14.73
CA ALA A 141 -8.28 -6.26 14.75
C ALA A 141 -7.88 -5.75 13.36
N MET A 142 -7.55 -6.63 12.42
CA MET A 142 -7.12 -6.25 11.07
C MET A 142 -8.30 -5.73 10.23
N ASN A 143 -8.06 -4.72 9.41
CA ASN A 143 -9.03 -4.18 8.47
C ASN A 143 -8.67 -4.63 7.04
N VAL A 144 -9.68 -4.99 6.28
CA VAL A 144 -9.57 -5.42 4.89
C VAL A 144 -10.32 -4.42 4.00
N GLN A 145 -9.67 -3.91 2.98
CA GLN A 145 -10.33 -3.15 1.93
C GLN A 145 -10.22 -3.92 0.62
N ILE A 146 -11.32 -4.07 -0.09
CA ILE A 146 -11.38 -4.80 -1.37
C ILE A 146 -11.82 -3.82 -2.44
N THR A 147 -11.04 -3.70 -3.51
CA THR A 147 -11.31 -2.78 -4.60
C THR A 147 -11.38 -3.56 -5.92
N GLY A 148 -12.52 -3.49 -6.59
CA GLY A 148 -12.71 -4.09 -7.90
C GLY A 148 -12.46 -3.09 -9.04
N HIS A 149 -11.91 -3.58 -10.14
CA HIS A 149 -11.61 -2.81 -11.36
C HIS A 149 -12.03 -3.59 -12.61
N THR A 150 -12.35 -2.86 -13.66
CA THR A 150 -12.57 -3.39 -15.02
C THR A 150 -11.52 -2.81 -15.98
N ASP A 151 -11.52 -3.28 -17.20
CA ASP A 151 -10.91 -2.58 -18.33
C ASP A 151 -11.90 -1.54 -18.92
N SER A 152 -11.50 -0.89 -20.01
CA SER A 152 -12.30 0.14 -20.69
C SER A 152 -13.32 -0.44 -21.68
N GLN A 153 -13.59 -1.74 -21.67
CA GLN A 153 -14.61 -2.33 -22.52
C GLN A 153 -15.98 -2.26 -21.84
N GLY A 154 -16.93 -1.64 -22.53
CA GLY A 154 -18.27 -1.40 -22.00
C GLY A 154 -18.49 0.06 -21.56
N SER A 155 -19.58 0.30 -20.87
CA SER A 155 -19.91 1.62 -20.32
C SER A 155 -19.78 1.64 -18.81
N ASP A 156 -19.72 2.83 -18.23
CA ASP A 156 -19.75 3.03 -16.78
C ASP A 156 -20.97 2.35 -16.12
N ALA A 157 -22.12 2.34 -16.81
CA ALA A 157 -23.32 1.69 -16.31
C ALA A 157 -23.14 0.17 -16.14
N VAL A 158 -22.20 -0.44 -16.86
CA VAL A 158 -21.84 -1.86 -16.76
C VAL A 158 -20.62 -2.05 -15.86
N ASN A 159 -19.57 -1.26 -16.07
CA ASN A 159 -18.28 -1.44 -15.41
C ASN A 159 -18.30 -1.10 -13.92
N ASN A 160 -19.04 -0.04 -13.52
CA ASN A 160 -19.11 0.36 -12.13
C ASN A 160 -19.80 -0.71 -11.25
N PRO A 161 -21.01 -1.20 -11.57
CA PRO A 161 -21.62 -2.27 -10.78
C PRO A 161 -20.80 -3.58 -10.85
N LEU A 162 -20.31 -4.01 -12.02
CA LEU A 162 -19.53 -5.24 -12.14
C LEU A 162 -18.29 -5.23 -11.24
N SER A 163 -17.56 -4.13 -11.20
CA SER A 163 -16.39 -3.98 -10.33
C SER A 163 -16.76 -4.06 -8.84
N LYS A 164 -17.88 -3.44 -8.46
CA LYS A 164 -18.40 -3.50 -7.09
C LYS A 164 -18.86 -4.91 -6.72
N ASP A 165 -19.60 -5.59 -7.58
CA ASP A 165 -20.10 -6.95 -7.35
C ASP A 165 -18.95 -7.95 -7.19
N ARG A 166 -17.85 -7.79 -7.93
CA ARG A 166 -16.64 -8.61 -7.76
C ARG A 166 -15.99 -8.38 -6.41
N ALA A 167 -15.88 -7.13 -5.98
CA ALA A 167 -15.36 -6.81 -4.65
C ALA A 167 -16.26 -7.37 -3.54
N ASP A 168 -17.58 -7.30 -3.72
CA ASP A 168 -18.55 -7.83 -2.77
C ASP A 168 -18.50 -9.36 -2.72
N ALA A 169 -18.37 -10.05 -3.85
CA ALA A 169 -18.23 -11.51 -3.89
C ALA A 169 -17.00 -11.99 -3.10
N VAL A 170 -15.87 -11.26 -3.21
CA VAL A 170 -14.68 -11.57 -2.40
C VAL A 170 -14.94 -11.31 -0.91
N ARG A 171 -15.62 -10.19 -0.55
CA ARG A 171 -16.04 -9.93 0.84
C ARG A 171 -16.89 -11.07 1.38
N ASP A 172 -17.93 -11.46 0.65
CA ASP A 172 -18.88 -12.48 1.09
C ASP A 172 -18.21 -13.83 1.28
N TYR A 173 -17.24 -14.16 0.41
CA TYR A 173 -16.41 -15.34 0.59
C TYR A 173 -15.58 -15.26 1.88
N LEU A 174 -14.89 -14.12 2.14
CA LEU A 174 -14.10 -13.95 3.36
C LEU A 174 -14.96 -13.98 4.63
N VAL A 175 -16.17 -13.43 4.58
CA VAL A 175 -17.14 -13.49 5.68
C VAL A 175 -17.56 -14.94 5.94
N ALA A 176 -17.81 -15.72 4.90
CA ALA A 176 -18.10 -17.15 5.02
C ALA A 176 -16.91 -17.95 5.61
N GLN A 177 -15.69 -17.45 5.45
CA GLN A 177 -14.49 -18.01 6.10
C GLN A 177 -14.26 -17.48 7.55
N GLY A 178 -15.19 -16.70 8.11
CA GLY A 178 -15.15 -16.22 9.47
C GLY A 178 -14.52 -14.83 9.69
N VAL A 179 -14.18 -14.11 8.61
CA VAL A 179 -13.70 -12.72 8.77
C VAL A 179 -14.90 -11.81 9.08
N PRO A 180 -14.86 -11.01 10.19
CA PRO A 180 -15.99 -10.16 10.55
C PRO A 180 -16.33 -9.15 9.45
N ALA A 181 -17.60 -9.10 9.01
CA ALA A 181 -18.06 -8.18 7.97
C ALA A 181 -17.78 -6.71 8.28
N THR A 182 -17.78 -6.34 9.58
CA THR A 182 -17.47 -4.97 10.05
C THR A 182 -16.01 -4.56 9.82
N ARG A 183 -15.14 -5.49 9.49
CA ARG A 183 -13.72 -5.27 9.19
C ARG A 183 -13.44 -5.22 7.69
N ILE A 184 -14.44 -5.47 6.86
CA ILE A 184 -14.26 -5.51 5.41
C ILE A 184 -15.02 -4.35 4.77
N SER A 185 -14.32 -3.55 3.99
CA SER A 185 -14.92 -2.52 3.13
C SER A 185 -14.71 -2.89 1.65
N THR A 186 -15.68 -2.56 0.80
CA THR A 186 -15.63 -2.86 -0.62
C THR A 186 -15.88 -1.61 -1.46
N VAL A 187 -15.12 -1.45 -2.54
CA VAL A 187 -15.25 -0.34 -3.49
C VAL A 187 -15.20 -0.88 -4.92
N GLY A 188 -16.12 -0.45 -5.78
CA GLY A 188 -16.01 -0.59 -7.23
C GLY A 188 -15.42 0.68 -7.82
N ARG A 189 -14.46 0.55 -8.72
CA ARG A 189 -13.80 1.67 -9.42
C ARG A 189 -14.05 1.65 -10.93
N GLY A 190 -14.75 0.64 -11.43
CA GLY A 190 -14.93 0.49 -12.86
C GLY A 190 -13.58 0.53 -13.59
N GLU A 191 -13.53 1.25 -14.70
CA GLU A 191 -12.36 1.45 -15.54
C GLU A 191 -11.48 2.65 -15.14
N HIS A 192 -11.89 3.43 -14.11
CA HIS A 192 -11.30 4.76 -13.83
C HIS A 192 -9.94 4.75 -13.15
N GLN A 193 -9.41 3.58 -12.80
CA GLN A 193 -8.08 3.44 -12.19
C GLN A 193 -7.26 2.37 -12.92
N PRO A 194 -6.90 2.59 -14.20
CA PRO A 194 -6.10 1.64 -14.96
C PRO A 194 -4.66 1.61 -14.44
N ILE A 195 -4.04 0.43 -14.45
CA ILE A 195 -2.61 0.22 -14.14
C ILE A 195 -1.80 -0.14 -15.38
N ALA A 196 -2.45 -0.30 -16.53
CA ALA A 196 -1.84 -0.61 -17.82
C ALA A 196 -2.65 0.01 -18.96
N ASP A 197 -2.08 0.02 -20.16
CA ASP A 197 -2.72 0.60 -21.34
C ASP A 197 -3.93 -0.23 -21.80
N ASN A 198 -5.11 0.40 -21.81
CA ASN A 198 -6.36 -0.22 -22.26
C ASN A 198 -6.41 -0.45 -23.79
N ALA A 199 -5.51 0.13 -24.56
CA ALA A 199 -5.45 -0.10 -26.01
C ALA A 199 -5.01 -1.54 -26.33
N THR A 200 -4.19 -2.16 -25.46
CA THR A 200 -3.67 -3.52 -25.66
C THR A 200 -4.51 -4.58 -24.92
N ALA A 201 -4.56 -5.80 -25.44
CA ALA A 201 -5.26 -6.91 -24.79
C ALA A 201 -4.60 -7.27 -23.44
N GLU A 202 -3.28 -7.25 -23.39
CA GLU A 202 -2.48 -7.53 -22.19
C GLU A 202 -2.69 -6.46 -21.13
N GLY A 203 -2.79 -5.19 -21.55
CA GLY A 203 -3.06 -4.09 -20.61
C GLY A 203 -4.48 -4.16 -20.04
N ARG A 204 -5.47 -4.47 -20.88
CA ARG A 204 -6.85 -4.71 -20.40
C ARG A 204 -6.92 -5.88 -19.41
N ALA A 205 -6.21 -6.99 -19.68
CA ALA A 205 -6.15 -8.11 -18.75
C ALA A 205 -5.58 -7.71 -17.36
N LYS A 206 -4.57 -6.84 -17.33
CA LYS A 206 -4.02 -6.30 -16.09
C LYS A 206 -5.00 -5.34 -15.38
N ASN A 207 -5.81 -4.61 -16.12
CA ASN A 207 -6.79 -3.68 -15.56
C ASN A 207 -7.99 -4.43 -14.94
N ARG A 208 -8.42 -5.55 -15.52
CA ARG A 208 -9.43 -6.44 -14.93
C ARG A 208 -8.85 -7.14 -13.70
N ARG A 209 -9.07 -6.60 -12.51
CA ARG A 209 -8.50 -7.11 -11.27
C ARG A 209 -9.37 -6.81 -10.05
N VAL A 210 -9.12 -7.53 -8.97
CA VAL A 210 -9.57 -7.18 -7.63
C VAL A 210 -8.34 -7.08 -6.74
N GLU A 211 -8.21 -5.97 -6.03
CA GLU A 211 -7.13 -5.73 -5.07
C GLU A 211 -7.69 -5.87 -3.64
N ILE A 212 -7.00 -6.67 -2.83
CA ILE A 212 -7.30 -6.82 -1.40
C ILE A 212 -6.17 -6.16 -0.62
N PHE A 213 -6.50 -5.17 0.19
CA PHE A 213 -5.56 -4.50 1.07
C PHE A 213 -5.84 -4.90 2.51
N LEU A 214 -4.82 -5.41 3.19
CA LEU A 214 -4.85 -5.74 4.61
C LEU A 214 -4.04 -4.72 5.39
N ARG A 215 -4.65 -4.17 6.43
CA ARG A 215 -4.02 -3.17 7.31
C ARG A 215 -4.20 -3.56 8.77
N GLU A 216 -3.12 -3.44 9.55
CA GLU A 216 -3.23 -3.43 11.01
C GLU A 216 -3.87 -2.11 11.48
N PRO A 217 -4.68 -2.15 12.56
CA PRO A 217 -5.16 -0.92 13.18
C PRO A 217 -3.96 -0.09 13.64
N ALA A 218 -4.09 1.24 13.56
CA ALA A 218 -3.14 2.12 14.21
C ALA A 218 -3.06 1.75 15.70
N LYS A 219 -1.86 1.56 16.22
CA LYS A 219 -1.70 1.41 17.68
C LYS A 219 -2.17 2.71 18.30
N THR A 220 -3.35 2.70 18.91
CA THR A 220 -3.75 3.74 19.84
C THR A 220 -2.73 3.72 20.96
N GLY A 221 -1.86 4.75 21.01
CA GLY A 221 -0.94 4.93 22.12
C GLY A 221 -1.75 4.99 23.40
N GLY A 222 -1.50 4.03 24.29
CA GLY A 222 -1.92 4.09 25.68
C GLY A 222 -0.95 4.99 26.44
#